data_e13dfca9eedcbbc02023325ef7ae6bcd
#
_entry.id   e13dfca9eedcbbc02023325ef7ae6bcd
#
_cell.length_a   1.000
_cell.length_b   1.000
_cell.length_c   1.000
_cell.angle_alpha   90.00
_cell.angle_beta   90.00
_cell.angle_gamma   90.00
#
_symmetry.space_group_name_H-M   'P 1'
#
loop_
_entity.id
_entity.type
_entity.pdbx_description
1 polymer ?
#
loop_
_entity_poly.entity_id
_entity_poly.type
_entity_poly.pdbx_seq_one_letter_code
_entity_poly.pdbx_strand_id
1 'polypeptide(L)'
;MTTNGKATTVKTTFSRETSVGIDIQADVAIIWQLLTNADDYSRWNSTVTSLEGSIKLGETIKLKSILDAKRVFELKVKTFEPEQKLAWGDGQGTRVYSLTKNKNGSVTFDMTEKIGGLMFPLFAKMIPPFDTSFEQFAADLKKEAELIHNSKN
;
A
#
# COMPACT_ATOMS: atom_id res chain seq x y z
N MET A 1 -10.39 6.89 -11.83
CA MET A 1 -9.33 7.66 -12.56
C MET A 1 -8.03 7.60 -11.79
N THR A 2 -6.97 7.23 -12.46
CA THR A 2 -5.65 7.13 -11.82
C THR A 2 -4.99 8.50 -11.67
N THR A 3 -4.21 8.68 -10.59
CA THR A 3 -3.39 9.88 -10.40
C THR A 3 -2.04 9.80 -11.12
N ASN A 4 -1.86 8.74 -11.93
CA ASN A 4 -0.64 8.50 -12.70
C ASN A 4 0.63 8.47 -11.84
N GLY A 5 0.53 7.86 -10.66
CA GLY A 5 1.64 7.71 -9.74
C GLY A 5 1.89 8.89 -8.82
N LYS A 6 1.07 9.93 -8.89
CA LYS A 6 1.18 11.11 -8.00
C LYS A 6 0.28 10.92 -6.79
N ALA A 7 0.81 11.21 -5.62
CA ALA A 7 0.05 11.12 -4.38
C ALA A 7 -0.66 12.44 -4.07
N THR A 8 -1.83 12.32 -3.45
CA THR A 8 -2.59 13.47 -2.95
C THR A 8 -2.97 13.21 -1.49
N THR A 9 -3.05 14.29 -0.70
CA THR A 9 -3.43 14.19 0.70
C THR A 9 -4.55 15.16 1.00
N VAL A 10 -5.63 14.65 1.63
CA VAL A 10 -6.76 15.44 2.10
C VAL A 10 -6.70 15.47 3.63
N LYS A 11 -6.70 16.67 4.20
CA LYS A 11 -6.62 16.87 5.65
C LYS A 11 -7.92 17.42 6.18
N THR A 12 -8.39 16.85 7.30
CA THR A 12 -9.50 17.41 8.09
C THR A 12 -8.99 17.60 9.51
N THR A 13 -9.85 18.13 10.41
CA THR A 13 -9.49 18.31 11.81
C THR A 13 -9.09 16.99 12.49
N PHE A 14 -9.82 15.91 12.18
CA PHE A 14 -9.63 14.63 12.86
C PHE A 14 -9.08 13.52 11.97
N SER A 15 -8.62 13.85 10.75
CA SER A 15 -8.09 12.83 9.86
C SER A 15 -7.19 13.38 8.77
N ARG A 16 -6.41 12.46 8.19
CA ARG A 16 -5.61 12.73 7.00
C ARG A 16 -5.67 11.49 6.12
N GLU A 17 -5.98 11.68 4.84
CA GLU A 17 -6.04 10.58 3.88
C GLU A 17 -5.09 10.85 2.72
N THR A 18 -4.17 9.94 2.48
CA THR A 18 -3.22 10.00 1.36
C THR A 18 -3.58 8.92 0.37
N SER A 19 -3.57 9.24 -0.91
CA SER A 19 -3.95 8.33 -1.99
C SER A 19 -2.98 8.43 -3.16
N VAL A 20 -2.77 7.29 -3.83
CA VAL A 20 -2.02 7.23 -5.08
C VAL A 20 -2.65 6.16 -5.97
N GLY A 21 -2.68 6.40 -7.29
CA GLY A 21 -3.13 5.43 -8.26
C GLY A 21 -2.21 5.41 -9.46
N ILE A 22 -1.96 4.24 -10.02
CA ILE A 22 -1.08 4.07 -11.18
C ILE A 22 -1.56 2.89 -12.01
N ASP A 23 -1.40 2.99 -13.35
CA ASP A 23 -1.70 1.88 -14.24
C ASP A 23 -0.46 1.01 -14.42
N ILE A 24 -0.64 -0.30 -14.36
CA ILE A 24 0.42 -1.31 -14.43
C ILE A 24 0.14 -2.24 -15.60
N GLN A 25 1.13 -2.42 -16.48
CA GLN A 25 1.02 -3.31 -17.65
C GLN A 25 1.50 -4.71 -17.26
N ALA A 26 0.73 -5.37 -16.39
CA ALA A 26 1.04 -6.72 -15.92
C ALA A 26 -0.25 -7.46 -15.56
N ASP A 27 -0.18 -8.78 -15.52
CA ASP A 27 -1.30 -9.59 -15.07
C ASP A 27 -1.63 -9.29 -13.61
N VAL A 28 -2.92 -9.24 -13.30
CA VAL A 28 -3.38 -8.98 -11.94
C VAL A 28 -2.85 -10.00 -10.93
N ALA A 29 -2.67 -11.25 -11.35
CA ALA A 29 -2.12 -12.30 -10.50
C ALA A 29 -0.69 -11.98 -10.04
N ILE A 30 0.13 -11.40 -10.91
CA ILE A 30 1.51 -11.00 -10.58
C ILE A 30 1.49 -9.90 -9.51
N ILE A 31 0.65 -8.89 -9.72
CA ILE A 31 0.53 -7.77 -8.79
C ILE A 31 0.03 -8.25 -7.44
N TRP A 32 -0.99 -9.11 -7.44
CA TRP A 32 -1.56 -9.66 -6.21
C TRP A 32 -0.55 -10.48 -5.43
N GLN A 33 0.26 -11.28 -6.12
CA GLN A 33 1.29 -12.07 -5.48
C GLN A 33 2.34 -11.19 -4.81
N LEU A 34 2.75 -10.09 -5.45
CA LEU A 34 3.69 -9.15 -4.84
C LEU A 34 3.09 -8.51 -3.59
N LEU A 35 1.81 -8.13 -3.64
CA LEU A 35 1.15 -7.48 -2.50
C LEU A 35 0.89 -8.41 -1.33
N THR A 36 0.83 -9.73 -1.54
CA THR A 36 0.45 -10.69 -0.50
C THR A 36 1.57 -11.58 -0.02
N ASN A 37 2.77 -11.48 -0.58
CA ASN A 37 3.93 -12.25 -0.13
C ASN A 37 4.81 -11.37 0.78
N ALA A 38 4.58 -11.49 2.10
CA ALA A 38 5.26 -10.65 3.09
C ALA A 38 6.78 -10.77 3.03
N ASP A 39 7.29 -12.00 2.89
CA ASP A 39 8.73 -12.27 2.95
C ASP A 39 9.50 -11.61 1.80
N ASP A 40 8.82 -11.29 0.70
CA ASP A 40 9.46 -10.74 -0.49
C ASP A 40 9.39 -9.21 -0.58
N TYR A 41 8.61 -8.57 0.29
CA TYR A 41 8.37 -7.12 0.19
C TYR A 41 9.65 -6.28 0.17
N SER A 42 10.57 -6.55 1.08
CA SER A 42 11.78 -5.73 1.18
C SER A 42 12.70 -5.86 -0.04
N ARG A 43 12.56 -6.93 -0.83
CA ARG A 43 13.33 -7.10 -2.06
C ARG A 43 12.90 -6.11 -3.15
N TRP A 44 11.60 -5.89 -3.28
CA TRP A 44 11.08 -5.08 -4.41
C TRP A 44 10.53 -3.71 -3.98
N ASN A 45 10.22 -3.49 -2.70
CA ASN A 45 9.63 -2.23 -2.27
C ASN A 45 10.55 -1.49 -1.29
N SER A 46 11.05 -0.33 -1.72
CA SER A 46 12.00 0.46 -0.94
C SER A 46 11.37 1.18 0.25
N THR A 47 10.03 1.28 0.29
CA THR A 47 9.34 1.98 1.39
C THR A 47 9.06 1.07 2.59
N VAL A 48 9.07 -0.26 2.37
CA VAL A 48 8.83 -1.26 3.42
C VAL A 48 10.13 -2.00 3.67
N THR A 49 10.75 -1.74 4.81
CA THR A 49 12.05 -2.34 5.13
C THR A 49 11.94 -3.75 5.70
N SER A 50 10.78 -4.08 6.30
CA SER A 50 10.51 -5.42 6.83
C SER A 50 9.00 -5.65 6.90
N LEU A 51 8.57 -6.84 6.54
CA LEU A 51 7.18 -7.27 6.69
C LEU A 51 7.18 -8.73 7.12
N GLU A 52 6.63 -9.00 8.29
CA GLU A 52 6.58 -10.35 8.87
C GLU A 52 5.16 -10.79 9.13
N GLY A 53 4.91 -12.08 8.98
CA GLY A 53 3.61 -12.69 9.24
C GLY A 53 2.95 -13.18 7.96
N SER A 54 1.79 -13.81 8.12
CA SER A 54 0.98 -14.30 6.99
C SER A 54 -0.06 -13.26 6.63
N ILE A 55 -0.09 -12.86 5.36
CA ILE A 55 -1.09 -11.92 4.87
C ILE A 55 -2.35 -12.71 4.54
N LYS A 56 -3.20 -12.89 5.55
CA LYS A 56 -4.48 -13.60 5.47
C LYS A 56 -5.49 -12.87 6.34
N LEU A 57 -6.75 -13.00 5.98
CA LEU A 57 -7.84 -12.33 6.72
C LEU A 57 -7.78 -12.67 8.21
N GLY A 58 -7.78 -11.64 9.04
CA GLY A 58 -7.77 -11.77 10.50
C GLY A 58 -6.39 -11.92 11.13
N GLU A 59 -5.35 -12.16 10.34
CA GLU A 59 -4.00 -12.32 10.87
C GLU A 59 -3.34 -10.97 11.14
N THR A 60 -2.40 -10.95 12.08
CA THR A 60 -1.61 -9.77 12.40
C THR A 60 -0.25 -9.85 11.73
N ILE A 61 0.14 -8.76 11.05
CA ILE A 61 1.45 -8.63 10.44
C ILE A 61 2.26 -7.57 11.17
N LYS A 62 3.58 -7.63 11.04
CA LYS A 62 4.51 -6.65 11.62
C LYS A 62 5.25 -5.95 10.50
N LEU A 63 5.12 -4.64 10.45
CA LEU A 63 5.66 -3.84 9.35
C LEU A 63 6.61 -2.78 9.88
N LYS A 64 7.76 -2.65 9.20
CA LYS A 64 8.68 -1.52 9.37
C LYS A 64 8.74 -0.72 8.07
N SER A 65 8.72 0.59 8.21
CA SER A 65 8.71 1.54 7.09
C SER A 65 9.92 2.45 7.14
N ILE A 66 10.32 2.99 6.00
CA ILE A 66 11.36 4.02 5.93
C ILE A 66 10.96 5.30 6.67
N LEU A 67 9.66 5.53 6.89
CA LEU A 67 9.18 6.73 7.58
C LEU A 67 9.49 6.73 9.07
N ASP A 68 9.66 5.56 9.67
CA ASP A 68 10.04 5.42 11.08
C ASP A 68 10.79 4.09 11.25
N ALA A 69 12.10 4.14 11.06
CA ALA A 69 12.95 2.96 11.01
C ALA A 69 13.01 2.17 12.32
N LYS A 70 12.64 2.80 13.44
CA LYS A 70 12.71 2.16 14.75
C LYS A 70 11.40 1.53 15.19
N ARG A 71 10.29 1.91 14.57
CA ARG A 71 8.97 1.46 14.99
C ARG A 71 8.52 0.23 14.22
N VAL A 72 7.99 -0.75 14.95
CA VAL A 72 7.30 -1.91 14.37
C VAL A 72 5.80 -1.67 14.50
N PHE A 73 5.10 -1.65 13.38
CA PHE A 73 3.66 -1.52 13.38
C PHE A 73 3.04 -2.91 13.37
N GLU A 74 2.16 -3.17 14.32
CA GLU A 74 1.35 -4.39 14.34
C GLU A 74 0.01 -4.07 13.72
N LEU A 75 -0.27 -4.69 12.57
CA LEU A 75 -1.43 -4.37 11.73
C LEU A 75 -2.24 -5.63 11.49
N LYS A 76 -3.55 -5.52 11.60
CA LYS A 76 -4.46 -6.63 11.35
C LYS A 76 -4.97 -6.57 9.91
N VAL A 77 -4.97 -7.71 9.22
CA VAL A 77 -5.53 -7.82 7.88
C VAL A 77 -7.05 -7.82 8.01
N LYS A 78 -7.70 -6.78 7.50
CA LYS A 78 -9.13 -6.54 7.65
C LYS A 78 -9.94 -6.92 6.42
N THR A 79 -9.33 -6.87 5.24
CA THR A 79 -9.97 -7.22 3.97
C THR A 79 -8.99 -8.04 3.15
N PHE A 80 -9.47 -9.14 2.60
CA PHE A 80 -8.67 -10.00 1.73
C PHE A 80 -9.56 -10.57 0.65
N GLU A 81 -9.65 -9.86 -0.48
CA GLU A 81 -10.43 -10.26 -1.65
C GLU A 81 -9.45 -10.50 -2.79
N PRO A 82 -9.15 -11.77 -3.11
CA PRO A 82 -8.09 -12.09 -4.07
C PRO A 82 -8.18 -11.33 -5.38
N GLU A 83 -7.07 -10.72 -5.76
CA GLU A 83 -6.89 -9.95 -6.98
C GLU A 83 -7.78 -8.70 -7.08
N GLN A 84 -8.43 -8.30 -5.98
CA GLN A 84 -9.32 -7.14 -5.96
C GLN A 84 -8.99 -6.15 -4.84
N LYS A 85 -8.91 -6.61 -3.59
CA LYS A 85 -8.75 -5.69 -2.47
C LYS A 85 -8.04 -6.34 -1.29
N LEU A 86 -7.11 -5.58 -0.72
CA LEU A 86 -6.37 -5.93 0.48
C LEU A 86 -6.36 -4.73 1.40
N ALA A 87 -6.64 -4.94 2.69
CA ALA A 87 -6.59 -3.85 3.66
C ALA A 87 -6.04 -4.33 4.97
N TRP A 88 -5.22 -3.47 5.61
CA TRP A 88 -4.76 -3.72 6.97
C TRP A 88 -4.65 -2.42 7.74
N GLY A 89 -4.67 -2.55 9.05
CA GLY A 89 -4.57 -1.37 9.90
C GLY A 89 -4.60 -1.68 11.38
N ASP A 90 -4.58 -0.61 12.16
CA ASP A 90 -4.68 -0.63 13.60
C ASP A 90 -5.75 0.36 14.06
N GLY A 91 -5.75 0.72 15.35
CA GLY A 91 -6.72 1.67 15.89
C GLY A 91 -6.55 3.10 15.40
N GLN A 92 -5.43 3.45 14.76
CA GLN A 92 -5.14 4.80 14.31
C GLN A 92 -5.31 4.97 12.81
N GLY A 93 -5.06 3.94 12.02
CA GLY A 93 -5.09 4.07 10.57
C GLY A 93 -5.37 2.77 9.85
N THR A 94 -5.83 2.91 8.62
CA THR A 94 -6.10 1.77 7.73
C THR A 94 -5.56 2.07 6.35
N ARG A 95 -4.81 1.11 5.80
CA ARG A 95 -4.29 1.16 4.43
C ARG A 95 -5.08 0.19 3.58
N VAL A 96 -5.51 0.65 2.41
CA VAL A 96 -6.29 -0.14 1.46
C VAL A 96 -5.57 -0.17 0.12
N TYR A 97 -5.43 -1.37 -0.43
CA TYR A 97 -4.91 -1.61 -1.78
C TYR A 97 -6.06 -2.15 -2.62
N SER A 98 -6.24 -1.59 -3.82
CA SER A 98 -7.29 -2.02 -4.74
C SER A 98 -6.71 -2.25 -6.13
N LEU A 99 -7.17 -3.29 -6.80
CA LEU A 99 -6.77 -3.63 -8.16
C LEU A 99 -8.02 -3.64 -9.05
N THR A 100 -7.95 -2.92 -10.17
CA THR A 100 -9.05 -2.86 -11.13
C THR A 100 -8.51 -3.24 -12.51
N LYS A 101 -9.07 -4.28 -13.12
CA LYS A 101 -8.72 -4.67 -14.48
C LYS A 101 -9.35 -3.71 -15.47
N ASN A 102 -8.55 -3.19 -16.38
CA ASN A 102 -9.02 -2.28 -17.41
C ASN A 102 -9.29 -3.02 -18.72
N LYS A 103 -10.13 -2.43 -19.57
CA LYS A 103 -10.48 -3.03 -20.86
C LYS A 103 -9.27 -3.21 -21.79
N ASN A 104 -8.24 -2.36 -21.63
CA ASN A 104 -7.03 -2.43 -22.45
C ASN A 104 -6.01 -3.47 -21.97
N GLY A 105 -6.35 -4.24 -20.94
CA GLY A 105 -5.45 -5.27 -20.39
C GLY A 105 -4.53 -4.80 -19.28
N SER A 106 -4.48 -3.50 -18.99
CA SER A 106 -3.73 -3.01 -17.85
C SER A 106 -4.51 -3.19 -16.55
N VAL A 107 -3.85 -3.00 -15.43
CA VAL A 107 -4.48 -3.02 -14.11
C VAL A 107 -4.22 -1.68 -13.43
N THR A 108 -5.27 -1.05 -12.92
CA THR A 108 -5.12 0.14 -12.09
C THR A 108 -4.91 -0.28 -10.64
N PHE A 109 -3.79 0.13 -10.08
CA PHE A 109 -3.48 -0.05 -8.67
C PHE A 109 -3.80 1.24 -7.93
N ASP A 110 -4.61 1.14 -6.88
CA ASP A 110 -4.91 2.27 -5.98
C ASP A 110 -4.51 1.90 -4.57
N MET A 111 -3.87 2.84 -3.87
CA MET A 111 -3.50 2.70 -2.47
C MET A 111 -3.92 3.94 -1.72
N THR A 112 -4.64 3.74 -0.60
CA THR A 112 -5.05 4.84 0.27
C THR A 112 -4.69 4.50 1.71
N GLU A 113 -4.40 5.52 2.51
CA GLU A 113 -4.26 5.34 3.94
C GLU A 113 -4.92 6.51 4.65
N LYS A 114 -5.88 6.18 5.52
CA LYS A 114 -6.56 7.16 6.35
C LYS A 114 -6.10 6.98 7.79
N ILE A 115 -5.59 8.08 8.36
CA ILE A 115 -5.20 8.14 9.76
C ILE A 115 -6.13 9.14 10.43
N GLY A 116 -6.67 8.78 11.60
CA GLY A 116 -7.56 9.70 12.29
C GLY A 116 -8.04 9.21 13.63
N GLY A 117 -9.01 9.94 14.17
CA GLY A 117 -9.62 9.68 15.46
C GLY A 117 -9.70 10.96 16.28
N LEU A 118 -10.37 10.87 17.44
CA LEU A 118 -10.58 12.03 18.29
C LEU A 118 -9.27 12.66 18.79
N MET A 119 -8.22 11.84 18.95
CA MET A 119 -6.92 12.31 19.44
C MET A 119 -5.99 12.76 18.31
N PHE A 120 -6.42 12.64 17.06
CA PHE A 120 -5.57 12.97 15.91
C PHE A 120 -4.98 14.39 15.97
N PRO A 121 -5.74 15.45 16.32
CA PRO A 121 -5.16 16.80 16.37
C PRO A 121 -3.97 16.94 17.31
N LEU A 122 -3.88 16.09 18.34
CA LEU A 122 -2.79 16.14 19.32
C LEU A 122 -1.47 15.58 18.78
N PHE A 123 -1.53 14.64 17.84
CA PHE A 123 -0.31 13.98 17.33
C PHE A 123 -0.11 14.12 15.82
N ALA A 124 -1.00 14.85 15.12
CA ALA A 124 -0.92 14.99 13.67
C ALA A 124 0.46 15.49 13.18
N LYS A 125 1.04 16.42 13.91
CA LYS A 125 2.35 17.00 13.54
C LYS A 125 3.51 16.03 13.70
N MET A 126 3.32 14.95 14.47
CA MET A 126 4.35 13.94 14.71
C MET A 126 4.39 12.89 13.61
N ILE A 127 3.38 12.85 12.75
CA ILE A 127 3.28 11.89 11.66
C ILE A 127 3.78 12.56 10.38
N PRO A 128 4.85 12.04 9.75
CA PRO A 128 5.39 12.65 8.52
C PRO A 128 4.39 12.52 7.37
N PRO A 129 4.49 13.39 6.34
CA PRO A 129 3.70 13.24 5.12
C PRO A 129 4.01 11.93 4.42
N PHE A 130 2.99 11.30 3.82
CA PHE A 130 3.14 10.01 3.14
C PHE A 130 3.32 10.14 1.63
N ASP A 131 3.16 11.35 1.08
CA ASP A 131 3.09 11.56 -0.37
C ASP A 131 4.27 10.93 -1.11
N THR A 132 5.49 11.25 -0.70
CA THR A 132 6.70 10.73 -1.37
C THR A 132 6.80 9.20 -1.26
N SER A 133 6.54 8.64 -0.08
CA SER A 133 6.61 7.19 0.10
C SER A 133 5.51 6.46 -0.65
N PHE A 134 4.33 7.06 -0.80
CA PHE A 134 3.24 6.49 -1.59
C PHE A 134 3.59 6.45 -3.07
N GLU A 135 4.17 7.54 -3.58
CA GLU A 135 4.62 7.61 -4.97
C GLU A 135 5.69 6.54 -5.22
N GLN A 136 6.63 6.39 -4.29
CA GLN A 136 7.69 5.40 -4.41
C GLN A 136 7.15 3.97 -4.33
N PHE A 137 6.19 3.72 -3.43
CA PHE A 137 5.57 2.39 -3.34
C PHE A 137 4.94 2.00 -4.68
N ALA A 138 4.15 2.89 -5.25
CA ALA A 138 3.46 2.65 -6.52
C ALA A 138 4.46 2.44 -7.66
N ALA A 139 5.51 3.24 -7.72
CA ALA A 139 6.54 3.12 -8.75
C ALA A 139 7.30 1.79 -8.64
N ASP A 140 7.64 1.39 -7.41
CA ASP A 140 8.33 0.11 -7.17
C ASP A 140 7.47 -1.08 -7.57
N LEU A 141 6.19 -1.05 -7.23
CA LEU A 141 5.25 -2.12 -7.58
C LEU A 141 5.11 -2.23 -9.10
N LYS A 142 4.92 -1.09 -9.77
CA LYS A 142 4.80 -1.07 -11.23
C LYS A 142 6.04 -1.64 -11.90
N LYS A 143 7.21 -1.19 -11.48
CA LYS A 143 8.49 -1.63 -12.03
C LYS A 143 8.67 -3.14 -11.89
N GLU A 144 8.45 -3.66 -10.70
CA GLU A 144 8.66 -5.09 -10.43
C GLU A 144 7.61 -5.95 -11.15
N ALA A 145 6.34 -5.55 -11.10
CA ALA A 145 5.28 -6.32 -11.75
C ALA A 145 5.49 -6.38 -13.27
N GLU A 146 5.85 -5.27 -13.89
CA GLU A 146 6.09 -5.23 -15.33
C GLU A 146 7.35 -6.01 -15.71
N LEU A 147 8.38 -5.98 -14.88
CA LEU A 147 9.58 -6.77 -15.09
C LEU A 147 9.28 -8.27 -15.10
N ILE A 148 8.50 -8.74 -14.11
CA ILE A 148 8.09 -10.14 -14.03
C ILE A 148 7.20 -10.52 -15.23
N HIS A 149 6.24 -9.67 -15.54
CA HIS A 149 5.30 -9.90 -16.64
C HIS A 149 6.05 -10.05 -17.97
N ASN A 150 6.99 -9.15 -18.25
CA ASN A 150 7.74 -9.16 -19.51
C ASN A 150 8.71 -10.33 -19.60
N SER A 151 9.22 -10.84 -18.47
CA SER A 151 10.12 -11.98 -18.47
C SER A 151 9.43 -13.30 -18.77
N LYS A 152 8.09 -13.36 -18.70
CA LYS A 152 7.30 -14.57 -19.00
C LYS A 152 6.93 -14.70 -20.47
N ASN A 153 7.21 -13.70 -21.26
CA ASN A 153 6.85 -13.67 -22.68
C ASN A 153 8.06 -13.95 -23.57
#